data_773c24a16f24eade15a4dbc8584ab72c
#
_entry.id   773c24a16f24eade15a4dbc8584ab72c
#
_cell.length_a   1.000
_cell.length_b   1.000
_cell.length_c   1.000
_cell.angle_alpha   90.00
_cell.angle_beta   90.00
_cell.angle_gamma   90.00
#
_symmetry.space_group_name_H-M   'P 1'
#
loop_
_entity.id
_entity.type
_entity.pdbx_description
1 polymer ?
#
loop_
_entity_poly.entity_id
_entity_poly.type
_entity_poly.pdbx_seq_one_letter_code
_entity_poly.pdbx_strand_id
1 'polypeptide(L)'
;MTETSHLPCPYEDCASSDAFSWNTEGVGYCFSCHNSYPMKNMPVTFGWAKEEYPLEDKRQPQSIPVQGVKYTDIRSIDPDVCKLYGIQIQTGPKGEEVRYAFKYPHTIKYRMCNDKSKSWIKDRGVGMNHLFGPEFNAGTGKRIYLTEGEFDAASLYQILGKTFPVKSL
;
A
#
# COMPACT_ATOMS: atom_id res chain seq x y z
N MET A 1 16.54 -14.02 10.17
CA MET A 1 17.16 -12.73 10.56
C MET A 1 16.46 -12.24 11.80
N THR A 2 17.16 -11.83 12.82
CA THR A 2 16.58 -11.36 14.07
C THR A 2 16.19 -9.90 13.93
N GLU A 3 14.92 -9.58 14.20
CA GLU A 3 14.51 -8.19 14.40
C GLU A 3 15.28 -7.63 15.61
N THR A 4 15.93 -6.50 15.44
CA THR A 4 16.56 -5.77 16.53
C THR A 4 15.63 -4.62 16.92
N SER A 5 15.13 -4.64 18.13
CA SER A 5 14.24 -3.65 18.72
C SER A 5 14.90 -2.98 19.93
N HIS A 6 14.31 -1.87 20.39
CA HIS A 6 14.78 -1.11 21.54
C HIS A 6 16.18 -0.50 21.38
N LEU A 7 16.42 0.10 20.23
CA LEU A 7 17.67 0.82 19.95
C LEU A 7 17.49 2.34 20.12
N PRO A 8 18.57 3.09 20.39
CA PRO A 8 18.54 4.54 20.32
C PRO A 8 18.20 5.04 18.91
N CYS A 9 17.42 6.10 18.83
CA CYS A 9 17.10 6.70 17.54
C CYS A 9 18.36 7.34 16.93
N PRO A 10 18.68 7.07 15.65
CA PRO A 10 19.83 7.68 14.97
C PRO A 10 19.62 9.15 14.58
N TYR A 11 18.44 9.70 14.81
CA TYR A 11 18.12 11.09 14.49
C TYR A 11 18.50 11.99 15.67
N GLU A 12 19.38 12.96 15.40
CA GLU A 12 19.97 13.81 16.46
C GLU A 12 18.92 14.59 17.26
N ASP A 13 17.83 15.01 16.60
CA ASP A 13 16.73 15.73 17.23
C ASP A 13 15.75 14.81 18.00
N CYS A 14 15.92 13.50 17.92
CA CYS A 14 15.08 12.52 18.61
C CYS A 14 15.83 11.92 19.80
N ALA A 15 15.68 12.47 20.96
CA ALA A 15 16.34 11.98 22.19
C ALA A 15 15.86 10.60 22.69
N SER A 16 15.20 9.80 21.88
CA SER A 16 14.73 8.47 22.28
C SER A 16 15.88 7.47 22.36
N SER A 17 16.00 6.79 23.51
CA SER A 17 17.03 5.79 23.77
C SER A 17 16.67 4.36 23.33
N ASP A 18 15.38 4.09 23.03
CA ASP A 18 14.87 2.72 22.87
C ASP A 18 13.71 2.56 21.86
N ALA A 19 13.29 3.65 21.21
CA ALA A 19 12.14 3.61 20.30
C ALA A 19 12.48 3.26 18.85
N PHE A 20 13.72 2.88 18.55
CA PHE A 20 14.15 2.54 17.21
C PHE A 20 14.25 1.01 17.03
N SER A 21 13.77 0.51 15.90
CA SER A 21 13.90 -0.91 15.54
C SER A 21 14.21 -1.09 14.08
N TRP A 22 14.92 -2.19 13.77
CA TRP A 22 15.15 -2.68 12.41
C TRP A 22 14.25 -3.84 12.08
N ASN A 23 13.70 -3.80 10.88
CA ASN A 23 13.02 -4.96 10.33
C ASN A 23 13.99 -5.84 9.52
N THR A 24 13.54 -7.04 9.18
CA THR A 24 14.30 -8.00 8.38
C THR A 24 14.55 -7.55 6.94
N GLU A 25 13.92 -6.46 6.51
CA GLU A 25 14.03 -5.90 5.15
C GLU A 25 15.07 -4.77 5.07
N GLY A 26 15.79 -4.49 6.14
CA GLY A 26 16.80 -3.45 6.18
C GLY A 26 16.25 -2.02 6.24
N VAL A 27 15.06 -1.86 6.81
CA VAL A 27 14.47 -0.56 7.10
C VAL A 27 14.37 -0.39 8.61
N GLY A 28 14.96 0.68 9.12
CA GLY A 28 14.78 1.11 10.49
C GLY A 28 13.59 2.06 10.63
N TYR A 29 12.90 1.99 11.76
CA TYR A 29 11.79 2.87 12.09
C TYR A 29 11.88 3.29 13.55
N CYS A 30 11.69 4.59 13.81
CA CYS A 30 11.61 5.12 15.16
C CYS A 30 10.15 5.38 15.54
N PHE A 31 9.68 4.73 16.61
CA PHE A 31 8.32 4.89 17.11
C PHE A 31 8.11 6.20 17.88
N SER A 32 9.19 6.91 18.22
CA SER A 32 9.11 8.22 18.90
C SER A 32 8.98 9.38 17.93
N CYS A 33 9.86 9.47 16.92
CA CYS A 33 9.84 10.57 15.94
C CYS A 33 9.18 10.19 14.61
N HIS A 34 8.74 8.94 14.45
CA HIS A 34 8.08 8.40 13.25
C HIS A 34 8.91 8.46 11.96
N ASN A 35 10.22 8.65 12.07
CA ASN A 35 11.10 8.63 10.92
C ASN A 35 11.53 7.22 10.53
N SER A 36 11.63 7.00 9.22
CA SER A 36 12.12 5.75 8.63
C SER A 36 13.52 5.93 8.07
N TYR A 37 14.38 4.96 8.32
CA TYR A 37 15.77 4.97 7.85
C TYR A 37 16.03 3.77 6.94
N PRO A 38 16.17 3.97 5.63
CA PRO A 38 16.76 2.95 4.78
C PRO A 38 18.23 2.78 5.12
N MET A 39 18.72 1.55 5.15
CA MET A 39 20.10 1.23 5.56
C MET A 39 21.19 2.05 4.85
N LYS A 40 20.96 2.36 3.56
CA LYS A 40 21.88 3.18 2.74
C LYS A 40 22.10 4.61 3.26
N ASN A 41 21.19 5.11 4.10
CA ASN A 41 21.21 6.48 4.63
C ASN A 41 21.60 6.52 6.11
N MET A 42 22.06 5.40 6.68
CA MET A 42 22.45 5.38 8.08
C MET A 42 23.69 6.25 8.35
N PRO A 43 23.66 7.06 9.42
CA PRO A 43 24.85 7.73 9.91
C PRO A 43 25.95 6.71 10.26
N VAL A 44 27.19 7.05 9.97
CA VAL A 44 28.38 6.19 10.13
C VAL A 44 28.60 5.69 11.57
N THR A 45 27.91 6.27 12.55
CA THR A 45 28.05 5.99 13.98
C THR A 45 27.55 4.62 14.43
N PHE A 46 26.80 3.90 13.61
CA PHE A 46 26.35 2.54 13.91
C PHE A 46 27.27 1.52 13.23
N GLY A 47 28.44 1.29 13.80
CA GLY A 47 29.49 0.41 13.24
C GLY A 47 29.06 -1.05 12.98
N TRP A 48 27.99 -1.53 13.63
CA TRP A 48 27.43 -2.87 13.43
C TRP A 48 26.54 -3.01 12.20
N ALA A 49 26.07 -1.89 11.60
CA ALA A 49 25.11 -1.95 10.48
C ALA A 49 25.79 -2.05 9.10
N LYS A 50 27.09 -1.84 9.00
CA LYS A 50 27.77 -1.75 7.70
C LYS A 50 28.17 -3.08 7.06
N GLU A 51 28.30 -4.15 7.82
CA GLU A 51 28.96 -5.37 7.33
C GLU A 51 28.04 -6.50 6.89
N GLU A 52 26.74 -6.50 7.26
CA GLU A 52 25.90 -7.69 7.08
C GLU A 52 24.76 -7.59 6.05
N TYR A 53 24.53 -6.45 5.42
CA TYR A 53 23.38 -6.30 4.51
C TYR A 53 23.74 -5.71 3.15
N PRO A 54 24.04 -6.54 2.15
CA PRO A 54 24.02 -6.07 0.78
C PRO A 54 22.56 -5.71 0.46
N LEU A 55 22.33 -4.40 0.29
CA LEU A 55 21.05 -3.88 -0.19
C LEU A 55 20.85 -4.31 -1.64
N GLU A 56 20.42 -5.53 -1.85
CA GLU A 56 19.67 -5.80 -3.06
C GLU A 56 18.37 -5.00 -2.95
N ASP A 57 18.20 -4.03 -3.81
CA ASP A 57 16.95 -3.29 -3.98
C ASP A 57 15.90 -4.25 -4.57
N LYS A 58 15.45 -5.20 -3.75
CA LYS A 58 14.45 -6.23 -4.11
C LYS A 58 13.06 -5.64 -4.39
N ARG A 59 12.93 -4.30 -4.28
CA ARG A 59 11.65 -3.61 -4.44
C ARG A 59 11.47 -2.87 -5.76
N GLN A 60 12.31 -3.09 -6.74
CA GLN A 60 11.88 -2.75 -8.08
C GLN A 60 10.83 -3.81 -8.47
N PRO A 61 9.56 -3.43 -8.61
CA PRO A 61 8.61 -4.35 -9.22
C PRO A 61 9.20 -4.69 -10.57
N GLN A 62 9.54 -5.95 -10.77
CA GLN A 62 9.87 -6.44 -12.10
C GLN A 62 8.81 -5.86 -13.01
N SER A 63 9.20 -5.24 -14.11
CA SER A 63 8.29 -4.66 -15.08
C SER A 63 7.47 -5.80 -15.68
N ILE A 64 6.39 -6.16 -14.99
CA ILE A 64 5.49 -7.20 -15.46
C ILE A 64 4.79 -6.59 -16.67
N PRO A 65 4.99 -7.13 -17.88
CA PRO A 65 4.37 -6.59 -19.06
C PRO A 65 2.85 -6.70 -18.92
N VAL A 66 2.17 -5.57 -18.94
CA VAL A 66 0.72 -5.48 -18.91
C VAL A 66 0.25 -5.11 -20.30
N GLN A 67 -0.61 -5.93 -20.89
CA GLN A 67 -1.18 -5.69 -22.22
C GLN A 67 -2.65 -5.35 -22.21
N GLY A 68 -3.36 -5.61 -21.13
CA GLY A 68 -4.80 -5.38 -21.08
C GLY A 68 -5.31 -4.98 -19.70
N VAL A 69 -6.53 -4.48 -19.70
CA VAL A 69 -7.30 -4.14 -18.50
C VAL A 69 -8.68 -4.77 -18.60
N LYS A 70 -9.11 -5.45 -17.56
CA LYS A 70 -10.44 -6.03 -17.44
C LYS A 70 -11.19 -5.39 -16.27
N TYR A 71 -12.49 -5.18 -16.48
CA TYR A 71 -13.47 -4.89 -15.42
C TYR A 71 -14.47 -6.05 -15.41
N THR A 72 -14.02 -7.21 -14.98
CA THR A 72 -14.86 -8.38 -14.85
C THR A 72 -15.35 -8.49 -13.42
N ASP A 73 -16.22 -9.48 -13.16
CA ASP A 73 -16.59 -9.89 -11.81
C ASP A 73 -15.32 -10.23 -11.00
N ILE A 74 -14.92 -9.32 -10.13
CA ILE A 74 -13.77 -9.49 -9.25
C ILE A 74 -14.31 -9.86 -7.87
N ARG A 75 -14.13 -11.10 -7.44
CA ARG A 75 -14.58 -11.55 -6.11
C ARG A 75 -16.09 -11.33 -5.87
N SER A 76 -16.90 -11.58 -6.88
CA SER A 76 -18.34 -11.34 -6.86
C SER A 76 -18.74 -9.87 -6.70
N ILE A 77 -17.85 -8.94 -7.04
CA ILE A 77 -18.17 -7.53 -7.15
C ILE A 77 -18.53 -7.23 -8.60
N ASP A 78 -19.70 -6.64 -8.81
CA ASP A 78 -20.20 -6.30 -10.14
C ASP A 78 -19.20 -5.43 -10.93
N PRO A 79 -19.12 -5.62 -12.26
CA PRO A 79 -18.20 -4.83 -13.10
C PRO A 79 -18.45 -3.31 -13.05
N ASP A 80 -19.70 -2.88 -12.89
CA ASP A 80 -20.05 -1.46 -12.73
C ASP A 80 -19.56 -0.88 -11.41
N VAL A 81 -19.59 -1.66 -10.32
CA VAL A 81 -19.05 -1.28 -9.03
C VAL A 81 -17.51 -1.23 -9.11
N CYS A 82 -16.88 -2.22 -9.75
CA CYS A 82 -15.44 -2.19 -9.99
C CYS A 82 -15.01 -0.93 -10.77
N LYS A 83 -15.77 -0.58 -11.82
CA LYS A 83 -15.54 0.65 -12.60
C LYS A 83 -15.69 1.90 -11.75
N LEU A 84 -16.77 1.99 -10.97
CA LEU A 84 -17.04 3.13 -10.08
C LEU A 84 -15.92 3.34 -9.07
N TYR A 85 -15.39 2.26 -8.49
CA TYR A 85 -14.31 2.29 -7.52
C TYR A 85 -12.92 2.37 -8.15
N GLY A 86 -12.80 2.32 -9.48
CA GLY A 86 -11.50 2.31 -10.16
C GLY A 86 -10.68 1.06 -9.86
N ILE A 87 -11.35 -0.09 -9.63
CA ILE A 87 -10.72 -1.40 -9.44
C ILE A 87 -10.59 -2.08 -10.79
N GLN A 88 -9.38 -2.48 -11.16
CA GLN A 88 -9.07 -3.12 -12.43
C GLN A 88 -8.26 -4.39 -12.22
N ILE A 89 -8.45 -5.37 -13.10
CA ILE A 89 -7.48 -6.46 -13.29
C ILE A 89 -6.59 -6.09 -14.48
N GLN A 90 -5.30 -6.09 -14.25
CA GLN A 90 -4.31 -5.97 -15.32
C GLN A 90 -3.85 -7.35 -15.75
N THR A 91 -3.87 -7.57 -17.06
CA THR A 91 -3.57 -8.86 -17.67
C THR A 91 -2.23 -8.82 -18.41
N GLY A 92 -1.54 -9.94 -18.41
CA GLY A 92 -0.31 -10.15 -19.17
C GLY A 92 -0.55 -10.48 -20.65
N PRO A 93 0.54 -10.75 -21.40
CA PRO A 93 0.49 -10.99 -22.85
C PRO A 93 -0.36 -12.18 -23.28
N LYS A 94 -0.56 -13.16 -22.41
CA LYS A 94 -1.39 -14.35 -22.68
C LYS A 94 -2.81 -14.21 -22.13
N GLY A 95 -3.18 -13.01 -21.67
CA GLY A 95 -4.49 -12.74 -21.05
C GLY A 95 -4.63 -13.23 -19.60
N GLU A 96 -3.55 -13.73 -18.99
CA GLU A 96 -3.51 -14.12 -17.61
C GLU A 96 -3.68 -12.92 -16.67
N GLU A 97 -4.34 -13.12 -15.56
CA GLU A 97 -4.52 -12.08 -14.53
C GLU A 97 -3.24 -11.92 -13.72
N VAL A 98 -2.64 -10.73 -13.77
CA VAL A 98 -1.35 -10.45 -13.17
C VAL A 98 -1.52 -9.75 -11.83
N ARG A 99 -2.22 -8.62 -11.84
CA ARG A 99 -2.37 -7.78 -10.66
C ARG A 99 -3.66 -6.98 -10.68
N TYR A 100 -4.14 -6.66 -9.50
CA TYR A 100 -5.16 -5.65 -9.30
C TYR A 100 -4.54 -4.26 -9.30
N ALA A 101 -5.26 -3.28 -9.84
CA ALA A 101 -4.93 -1.87 -9.75
C ALA A 101 -6.09 -1.14 -9.08
N PHE A 102 -5.80 -0.43 -8.01
CA PHE A 102 -6.74 0.39 -7.24
C PHE A 102 -6.42 1.86 -7.50
N LYS A 103 -7.33 2.57 -8.13
CA LYS A 103 -7.11 3.95 -8.53
C LYS A 103 -7.47 4.89 -7.37
N TYR A 104 -6.47 5.59 -6.86
CA TYR A 104 -6.62 6.70 -5.92
C TYR A 104 -6.57 8.05 -6.66
N PRO A 105 -6.97 9.17 -6.05
CA PRO A 105 -6.96 10.47 -6.71
C PRO A 105 -5.60 10.87 -7.32
N HIS A 106 -4.50 10.54 -6.67
CA HIS A 106 -3.16 10.97 -7.07
C HIS A 106 -2.17 9.83 -7.35
N THR A 107 -2.60 8.57 -7.17
CA THR A 107 -1.73 7.41 -7.39
C THR A 107 -2.53 6.15 -7.68
N ILE A 108 -1.83 5.07 -7.97
CA ILE A 108 -2.41 3.74 -8.14
C ILE A 108 -1.69 2.78 -7.19
N LYS A 109 -2.47 2.07 -6.40
CA LYS A 109 -1.96 0.94 -5.62
C LYS A 109 -2.12 -0.33 -6.43
N TYR A 110 -1.06 -1.12 -6.50
CA TYR A 110 -1.07 -2.42 -7.15
C TYR A 110 -1.00 -3.53 -6.10
N ARG A 111 -1.62 -4.67 -6.40
CA ARG A 111 -1.52 -5.90 -5.62
C ARG A 111 -1.55 -7.10 -6.55
N MET A 112 -0.61 -8.04 -6.37
CA MET A 112 -0.58 -9.26 -7.18
C MET A 112 -1.84 -10.10 -6.98
N CYS A 113 -2.35 -10.70 -8.06
CA CYS A 113 -3.54 -11.57 -7.97
C CYS A 113 -3.27 -12.85 -7.20
N ASN A 114 -2.07 -13.40 -7.32
CA ASN A 114 -1.66 -14.67 -6.73
C ASN A 114 -0.95 -14.53 -5.37
N ASP A 115 -0.59 -13.31 -4.96
CA ASP A 115 0.17 -13.09 -3.73
C ASP A 115 -0.24 -11.76 -3.06
N LYS A 116 -1.05 -11.87 -2.02
CA LYS A 116 -1.56 -10.69 -1.28
C LYS A 116 -0.47 -9.89 -0.57
N SER A 117 0.66 -10.51 -0.25
CA SER A 117 1.78 -9.84 0.42
C SER A 117 2.51 -8.87 -0.51
N LYS A 118 2.41 -9.07 -1.81
CA LYS A 118 3.04 -8.23 -2.82
C LYS A 118 2.10 -7.10 -3.26
N SER A 119 2.22 -5.98 -2.57
CA SER A 119 1.53 -4.74 -2.93
C SER A 119 2.50 -3.56 -2.95
N TRP A 120 2.24 -2.58 -3.80
CA TRP A 120 3.06 -1.36 -3.91
C TRP A 120 2.25 -0.19 -4.49
N ILE A 121 2.74 1.03 -4.27
CA ILE A 121 2.20 2.25 -4.83
C ILE A 121 3.02 2.63 -6.07
N LYS A 122 2.37 3.08 -7.13
CA LYS A 122 3.01 3.44 -8.41
C LYS A 122 4.07 4.52 -8.21
N ASP A 123 3.70 5.59 -7.53
CA ASP A 123 4.54 6.77 -7.38
C ASP A 123 5.13 6.80 -5.97
N ARG A 124 6.43 6.51 -5.85
CA ARG A 124 7.14 6.53 -4.57
C ARG A 124 7.11 7.93 -3.96
N GLY A 125 6.82 8.00 -2.67
CA GLY A 125 6.77 9.28 -1.92
C GLY A 125 5.44 10.02 -1.99
N VAL A 126 4.49 9.55 -2.80
CA VAL A 126 3.11 10.04 -2.75
C VAL A 126 2.40 9.30 -1.62
N GLY A 127 2.12 9.99 -0.54
CA GLY A 127 1.35 9.44 0.58
C GLY A 127 -0.07 9.06 0.14
N MET A 128 -0.59 7.96 0.69
CA MET A 128 -1.99 7.58 0.51
C MET A 128 -2.86 8.37 1.50
N ASN A 129 -2.86 9.70 1.37
CA ASN A 129 -3.56 10.61 2.28
C ASN A 129 -5.06 10.74 1.96
N HIS A 130 -5.56 9.92 1.05
CA HIS A 130 -6.94 9.95 0.62
C HIS A 130 -7.59 8.59 0.84
N LEU A 131 -8.84 8.62 1.27
CA LEU A 131 -9.66 7.42 1.34
C LEU A 131 -9.88 6.87 -0.07
N PHE A 132 -9.80 5.56 -0.20
CA PHE A 132 -10.14 4.87 -1.45
C PHE A 132 -11.64 4.87 -1.70
N GLY A 133 -12.02 5.05 -2.93
CA GLY A 133 -13.41 5.00 -3.39
C GLY A 133 -13.84 6.28 -4.11
N PRO A 134 -15.00 6.25 -4.76
CA PRO A 134 -15.49 7.36 -5.58
C PRO A 134 -15.79 8.61 -4.75
N GLU A 135 -15.78 9.74 -5.40
CA GLU A 135 -16.32 10.97 -4.83
C GLU A 135 -17.84 10.85 -4.74
N PHE A 136 -18.35 10.90 -3.52
CA PHE A 136 -19.78 10.96 -3.27
C PHE A 136 -20.19 12.40 -2.96
N ASN A 137 -21.28 12.88 -3.57
CA ASN A 137 -21.80 14.21 -3.27
C ASN A 137 -22.20 14.30 -1.78
N ALA A 138 -21.59 15.20 -1.06
CA ALA A 138 -21.79 15.37 0.38
C ALA A 138 -23.22 15.79 0.80
N GLY A 139 -24.10 16.09 -0.16
CA GLY A 139 -25.44 16.61 0.10
C GLY A 139 -26.56 15.61 0.35
N THR A 140 -26.32 14.33 0.14
CA THR A 140 -27.43 13.34 0.08
C THR A 140 -27.44 12.31 1.21
N GLY A 141 -26.43 12.23 2.07
CA GLY A 141 -26.35 11.20 3.09
C GLY A 141 -25.82 11.68 4.44
N LYS A 142 -26.43 11.17 5.52
CA LYS A 142 -26.00 11.44 6.89
C LYS A 142 -24.93 10.45 7.39
N ARG A 143 -24.55 9.47 6.59
CA ARG A 143 -23.65 8.37 6.99
C ARG A 143 -22.68 8.05 5.87
N ILE A 144 -21.46 7.77 6.24
CA ILE A 144 -20.42 7.14 5.43
C ILE A 144 -19.97 5.88 6.15
N TYR A 145 -19.73 4.82 5.40
CA TYR A 145 -19.14 3.59 5.93
C TYR A 145 -17.67 3.56 5.57
N LEU A 146 -16.84 3.15 6.53
CA LEU A 146 -15.40 2.99 6.35
C LEU A 146 -15.02 1.53 6.53
N THR A 147 -14.13 1.04 5.67
CA THR A 147 -13.57 -0.31 5.71
C THR A 147 -12.05 -0.24 5.72
N GLU A 148 -11.39 -1.36 6.01
CA GLU A 148 -9.92 -1.43 6.00
C GLU A 148 -9.35 -1.69 4.60
N GLY A 149 -10.11 -2.35 3.72
CA GLY A 149 -9.63 -2.80 2.42
C GLY A 149 -10.45 -2.30 1.24
N GLU A 150 -9.77 -2.11 0.11
CA GLU A 150 -10.38 -1.59 -1.13
C GLU A 150 -11.50 -2.49 -1.65
N PHE A 151 -11.30 -3.81 -1.60
CA PHE A 151 -12.35 -4.75 -1.99
C PHE A 151 -13.53 -4.75 -1.02
N ASP A 152 -13.25 -4.57 0.27
CA ASP A 152 -14.28 -4.54 1.29
C ASP A 152 -15.19 -3.31 1.10
N ALA A 153 -14.61 -2.17 0.71
CA ALA A 153 -15.39 -0.97 0.40
C ALA A 153 -16.33 -1.19 -0.79
N ALA A 154 -15.83 -1.75 -1.88
CA ALA A 154 -16.64 -2.01 -3.06
C ALA A 154 -17.72 -3.08 -2.80
N SER A 155 -17.37 -4.16 -2.09
CA SER A 155 -18.31 -5.21 -1.71
C SER A 155 -19.43 -4.68 -0.80
N LEU A 156 -19.06 -3.90 0.22
CA LEU A 156 -20.05 -3.33 1.14
C LEU A 156 -20.98 -2.33 0.42
N TYR A 157 -20.46 -1.52 -0.50
CA TYR A 157 -21.28 -0.64 -1.33
C TYR A 157 -22.30 -1.42 -2.14
N GLN A 158 -21.90 -2.53 -2.75
CA GLN A 158 -22.81 -3.43 -3.49
C GLN A 158 -23.86 -4.04 -2.57
N ILE A 159 -23.47 -4.59 -1.41
CA ILE A 159 -24.37 -5.21 -0.43
C ILE A 159 -25.40 -4.22 0.09
N LEU A 160 -25.01 -2.95 0.28
CA LEU A 160 -25.91 -1.87 0.70
C LEU A 160 -26.79 -1.32 -0.43
N GLY A 161 -26.90 -2.05 -1.54
CA GLY A 161 -27.74 -1.68 -2.68
C GLY A 161 -27.27 -0.44 -3.42
N LYS A 162 -25.96 -0.14 -3.36
CA LYS A 162 -25.34 0.99 -4.07
C LYS A 162 -25.88 2.37 -3.62
N THR A 163 -26.42 2.45 -2.40
CA THR A 163 -27.15 3.64 -1.90
C THR A 163 -26.29 4.50 -0.97
N PHE A 164 -25.44 3.88 -0.17
CA PHE A 164 -24.67 4.58 0.86
C PHE A 164 -23.21 4.76 0.45
N PRO A 165 -22.59 5.93 0.74
CA PRO A 165 -21.16 6.12 0.56
C PRO A 165 -20.35 5.11 1.38
N VAL A 166 -19.44 4.40 0.72
CA VAL A 166 -18.47 3.52 1.37
C VAL A 166 -17.08 3.87 0.89
N LYS A 167 -16.13 3.98 1.80
CA LYS A 167 -14.72 4.24 1.49
C LYS A 167 -13.82 3.29 2.28
N SER A 168 -12.58 3.15 1.84
CA SER A 168 -11.54 2.41 2.56
C SER A 168 -10.44 3.35 3.05
N LEU A 169 -9.83 2.98 4.17
CA LEU A 169 -8.66 3.63 4.76
C LEU A 169 -7.40 3.40 3.92
#